data_beeb53956fb54122793e2b072987b441
#
_entry.id   beeb53956fb54122793e2b072987b441
#
_cell.length_a   1.000
_cell.length_b   1.000
_cell.length_c   1.000
_cell.angle_alpha   90.00
_cell.angle_beta   90.00
_cell.angle_gamma   90.00
#
_symmetry.space_group_name_H-M   'P 1'
#
loop_
_entity.id
_entity.type
_entity.pdbx_description
1 polymer ?
#
loop_
_entity_poly.entity_id
_entity_poly.type
_entity_poly.pdbx_seq_one_letter_code
_entity_poly.pdbx_strand_id
1 'polypeptide(L)'
;PIQGAEVVDARGMYIVPGYVAMNVYGAKGHTFNEGTEEAFDIITKSHLQHGATTIFPTLSPTTSDRIIELDELCSKMMEKDDTTIKGLHIVSPYLSEDMTKEQYKVKNPDPTEYNIILEKTKCIKRWDAAPELPGSSVLAKAIKEKGILPVISHTIAEYKEVLEGFEAGFTHTAQLYNAMPGFHKKREYKYEGTVESVYLIDDMTTEVIADGKHLPATILRLVYKIKGVEKLALVTAALAYADYDGEVNPEDNVYIENGVCKVKGVNHLAGSIAT
;
A
#
# COMPACT_ATOMS: atom_id res chain seq x y z
N PRO A 1 -37.15 -14.97 -16.83
CA PRO A 1 -37.05 -13.56 -16.45
C PRO A 1 -37.51 -13.39 -15.00
N ILE A 2 -36.78 -12.66 -14.22
CA ILE A 2 -37.17 -12.32 -12.83
C ILE A 2 -38.11 -11.12 -12.97
N GLN A 3 -39.35 -11.25 -12.48
CA GLN A 3 -40.36 -10.20 -12.58
C GLN A 3 -39.90 -8.96 -11.77
N GLY A 4 -39.85 -7.79 -12.41
CA GLY A 4 -39.42 -6.54 -11.81
C GLY A 4 -37.87 -6.32 -11.78
N ALA A 5 -37.10 -7.20 -12.41
CA ALA A 5 -35.67 -7.01 -12.54
C ALA A 5 -35.35 -5.99 -13.64
N GLU A 6 -34.40 -5.10 -13.36
CA GLU A 6 -33.78 -4.26 -14.39
C GLU A 6 -32.83 -5.12 -15.24
N VAL A 7 -32.94 -4.95 -16.56
CA VAL A 7 -32.10 -5.68 -17.52
C VAL A 7 -30.99 -4.77 -18.01
N VAL A 8 -29.76 -5.13 -17.73
CA VAL A 8 -28.57 -4.45 -18.26
C VAL A 8 -28.00 -5.30 -19.40
N ASP A 9 -28.04 -4.78 -20.61
CA ASP A 9 -27.44 -5.43 -21.78
C ASP A 9 -25.94 -5.13 -21.84
N ALA A 10 -25.12 -6.13 -21.58
CA ALA A 10 -23.66 -6.02 -21.66
C ALA A 10 -23.12 -5.95 -23.10
N ARG A 11 -23.97 -6.04 -24.15
CA ARG A 11 -23.59 -5.93 -25.58
C ARG A 11 -22.40 -6.80 -25.98
N GLY A 12 -22.31 -7.99 -25.43
CA GLY A 12 -21.20 -8.93 -25.69
C GLY A 12 -19.89 -8.63 -24.90
N MET A 13 -19.89 -7.66 -23.98
CA MET A 13 -18.77 -7.42 -23.07
C MET A 13 -18.71 -8.46 -21.96
N TYR A 14 -17.52 -8.66 -21.40
CA TYR A 14 -17.33 -9.52 -20.23
C TYR A 14 -17.78 -8.79 -18.95
N ILE A 15 -18.49 -9.51 -18.10
CA ILE A 15 -18.82 -9.07 -16.74
C ILE A 15 -17.88 -9.80 -15.79
N VAL A 16 -17.10 -9.05 -15.02
CA VAL A 16 -16.13 -9.56 -14.06
C VAL A 16 -16.39 -8.94 -12.68
N PRO A 17 -15.92 -9.57 -11.58
CA PRO A 17 -15.92 -8.91 -10.27
C PRO A 17 -15.13 -7.59 -10.33
N GLY A 18 -15.57 -6.59 -9.57
CA GLY A 18 -14.82 -5.35 -9.44
C GLY A 18 -13.47 -5.56 -8.74
N TYR A 19 -12.52 -4.69 -9.03
CA TYR A 19 -11.18 -4.78 -8.45
C TYR A 19 -11.19 -4.35 -6.98
N VAL A 20 -10.23 -4.92 -6.22
CA VAL A 20 -9.93 -4.53 -4.84
C VAL A 20 -8.64 -3.71 -4.84
N ALA A 21 -8.75 -2.41 -4.61
CA ALA A 21 -7.62 -1.48 -4.54
C ALA A 21 -7.10 -1.41 -3.11
N MET A 22 -6.07 -2.18 -2.81
CA MET A 22 -5.51 -2.34 -1.44
C MET A 22 -4.47 -1.28 -1.09
N ASN A 23 -3.97 -0.54 -2.06
CA ASN A 23 -2.89 0.43 -1.87
C ASN A 23 -3.14 1.62 -2.80
N VAL A 24 -3.83 2.63 -2.29
CA VAL A 24 -4.24 3.84 -3.01
C VAL A 24 -4.07 5.04 -2.10
N TYR A 25 -3.21 5.97 -2.45
CA TYR A 25 -2.95 7.20 -1.71
C TYR A 25 -3.85 8.37 -2.14
N GLY A 26 -4.23 8.40 -3.42
CA GLY A 26 -5.01 9.50 -3.95
C GLY A 26 -5.44 9.35 -5.40
N ALA A 27 -6.08 10.39 -5.92
CA ALA A 27 -6.42 10.62 -7.33
C ALA A 27 -6.91 12.06 -7.53
N LYS A 28 -6.97 12.53 -8.78
CA LYS A 28 -7.58 13.82 -9.17
C LYS A 28 -7.00 15.04 -8.43
N GLY A 29 -5.74 14.99 -8.03
CA GLY A 29 -5.08 16.06 -7.28
C GLY A 29 -5.25 15.97 -5.75
N HIS A 30 -5.98 14.98 -5.25
CA HIS A 30 -6.30 14.79 -3.82
C HIS A 30 -5.60 13.59 -3.20
N THR A 31 -5.40 13.66 -1.89
CA THR A 31 -4.89 12.54 -1.07
C THR A 31 -5.83 12.24 0.09
N PHE A 32 -5.84 11.01 0.58
CA PHE A 32 -6.61 10.67 1.78
C PHE A 32 -6.07 11.37 3.05
N ASN A 33 -4.80 11.77 3.06
CA ASN A 33 -4.20 12.52 4.17
C ASN A 33 -4.78 13.93 4.35
N GLU A 34 -5.47 14.50 3.34
CA GLU A 34 -6.20 15.76 3.46
C GLU A 34 -7.27 15.69 4.56
N GLY A 35 -7.90 14.51 4.72
CA GLY A 35 -8.86 14.25 5.79
C GLY A 35 -10.15 15.03 5.64
N THR A 36 -10.63 15.17 4.41
CA THR A 36 -11.92 15.77 4.11
C THR A 36 -12.84 14.76 3.42
N GLU A 37 -14.14 14.83 3.68
CA GLU A 37 -15.11 13.98 2.98
C GLU A 37 -15.05 14.18 1.46
N GLU A 38 -14.82 15.41 1.03
CA GLU A 38 -14.70 15.76 -0.38
C GLU A 38 -13.54 15.02 -1.06
N ALA A 39 -12.34 15.03 -0.46
CA ALA A 39 -11.19 14.29 -0.98
C ALA A 39 -11.47 12.79 -1.04
N PHE A 40 -12.06 12.21 0.01
CA PHE A 40 -12.46 10.80 0.02
C PHE A 40 -13.44 10.47 -1.11
N ASP A 41 -14.49 11.28 -1.31
CA ASP A 41 -15.49 11.09 -2.37
C ASP A 41 -14.87 11.22 -3.77
N ILE A 42 -14.02 12.23 -4.00
CA ILE A 42 -13.34 12.43 -5.29
C ILE A 42 -12.46 11.23 -5.63
N ILE A 43 -11.61 10.81 -4.70
CA ILE A 43 -10.67 9.71 -4.91
C ILE A 43 -11.41 8.39 -5.16
N THR A 44 -12.39 8.06 -4.32
CA THR A 44 -13.14 6.80 -4.45
C THR A 44 -13.97 6.74 -5.72
N LYS A 45 -14.59 7.84 -6.14
CA LYS A 45 -15.32 7.93 -7.40
C LYS A 45 -14.41 7.78 -8.62
N SER A 46 -13.21 8.39 -8.60
CA SER A 46 -12.22 8.21 -9.67
C SER A 46 -11.86 6.73 -9.82
N HIS A 47 -11.44 6.07 -8.74
CA HIS A 47 -11.08 4.64 -8.79
C HIS A 47 -12.25 3.73 -9.15
N LEU A 48 -13.48 4.05 -8.73
CA LEU A 48 -14.68 3.32 -9.11
C LEU A 48 -14.93 3.39 -10.63
N GLN A 49 -14.70 4.54 -11.27
CA GLN A 49 -14.80 4.70 -12.72
C GLN A 49 -13.83 3.79 -13.49
N HIS A 50 -12.71 3.44 -12.87
CA HIS A 50 -11.72 2.49 -13.39
C HIS A 50 -11.94 1.04 -12.90
N GLY A 51 -13.09 0.75 -12.27
CA GLY A 51 -13.51 -0.60 -11.90
C GLY A 51 -13.13 -1.06 -10.51
N ALA A 52 -12.55 -0.21 -9.66
CA ALA A 52 -12.27 -0.54 -8.27
C ALA A 52 -13.54 -0.40 -7.41
N THR A 53 -14.21 -1.50 -7.12
CA THR A 53 -15.43 -1.55 -6.30
C THR A 53 -15.17 -1.70 -4.82
N THR A 54 -13.93 -1.96 -4.44
CA THR A 54 -13.48 -2.04 -3.05
C THR A 54 -12.16 -1.28 -2.92
N ILE A 55 -12.09 -0.36 -1.96
CA ILE A 55 -10.93 0.50 -1.77
C ILE A 55 -10.52 0.50 -0.29
N PHE A 56 -9.22 0.39 -0.05
CA PHE A 56 -8.59 0.64 1.24
C PHE A 56 -7.79 1.95 1.14
N PRO A 57 -8.36 3.11 1.55
CA PRO A 57 -7.63 4.35 1.64
C PRO A 57 -6.28 4.16 2.32
N THR A 58 -5.20 4.57 1.64
CA THR A 58 -3.84 4.41 2.14
C THR A 58 -3.33 5.76 2.64
N LEU A 59 -2.92 5.80 3.89
CA LEU A 59 -2.32 6.99 4.49
C LEU A 59 -0.81 6.98 4.28
N SER A 60 -0.30 8.05 3.68
CA SER A 60 1.13 8.35 3.72
C SER A 60 1.58 8.58 5.17
N PRO A 61 2.88 8.44 5.46
CA PRO A 61 3.41 8.64 6.81
C PRO A 61 2.90 9.93 7.47
N THR A 62 2.31 9.80 8.66
CA THR A 62 1.71 10.89 9.42
C THR A 62 1.79 10.62 10.93
N THR A 63 1.28 11.52 11.76
CA THR A 63 1.28 11.39 13.22
C THR A 63 0.18 10.46 13.71
N SER A 64 0.36 9.91 14.92
CA SER A 64 -0.62 9.02 15.56
C SER A 64 -1.98 9.68 15.76
N ASP A 65 -2.01 10.95 16.16
CA ASP A 65 -3.26 11.71 16.33
C ASP A 65 -3.97 11.85 14.98
N ARG A 66 -3.21 12.13 13.91
CA ARG A 66 -3.79 12.23 12.57
C ARG A 66 -4.32 10.90 12.05
N ILE A 67 -3.68 9.78 12.37
CA ILE A 67 -4.20 8.44 12.05
C ILE A 67 -5.57 8.23 12.71
N ILE A 68 -5.71 8.59 13.98
CA ILE A 68 -6.97 8.45 14.74
C ILE A 68 -8.08 9.31 14.12
N GLU A 69 -7.79 10.59 13.82
CA GLU A 69 -8.74 11.47 13.13
C GLU A 69 -9.20 10.92 11.78
N LEU A 70 -8.25 10.39 10.98
CA LEU A 70 -8.54 9.83 9.66
C LEU A 70 -9.30 8.49 9.75
N ASP A 71 -9.10 7.70 10.80
CA ASP A 71 -9.88 6.49 11.08
C ASP A 71 -11.34 6.84 11.41
N GLU A 72 -11.58 7.89 12.21
CA GLU A 72 -12.93 8.38 12.50
C GLU A 72 -13.65 8.85 11.21
N LEU A 73 -12.96 9.60 10.36
CA LEU A 73 -13.50 10.00 9.05
C LEU A 73 -13.76 8.78 8.16
N CYS A 74 -12.81 7.85 8.10
CA CYS A 74 -12.97 6.62 7.32
C CYS A 74 -14.19 5.82 7.80
N SER A 75 -14.38 5.69 9.11
CA SER A 75 -15.59 5.06 9.70
C SER A 75 -16.86 5.70 9.20
N LYS A 76 -16.93 7.04 9.22
CA LYS A 76 -18.09 7.78 8.71
C LYS A 76 -18.32 7.55 7.20
N MET A 77 -17.25 7.54 6.42
CA MET A 77 -17.35 7.28 4.99
C MET A 77 -17.79 5.84 4.68
N MET A 78 -17.46 4.88 5.52
CA MET A 78 -17.89 3.48 5.40
C MET A 78 -19.38 3.27 5.71
N GLU A 79 -20.04 4.19 6.38
CA GLU A 79 -21.48 4.13 6.69
C GLU A 79 -22.38 4.59 5.54
N LYS A 80 -21.81 5.22 4.49
CA LYS A 80 -22.55 5.64 3.30
C LYS A 80 -23.03 4.40 2.51
N ASP A 81 -24.27 4.42 2.00
CA ASP A 81 -24.91 3.28 1.33
C ASP A 81 -24.16 2.81 0.07
N ASP A 82 -23.53 3.72 -0.66
CA ASP A 82 -22.83 3.47 -1.93
C ASP A 82 -21.30 3.44 -1.77
N THR A 83 -20.80 3.26 -0.55
CA THR A 83 -19.37 3.31 -0.25
C THR A 83 -18.60 2.13 -0.85
N THR A 84 -17.49 2.43 -1.49
CA THR A 84 -16.48 1.44 -1.91
C THR A 84 -15.42 1.18 -0.83
N ILE A 85 -15.39 1.98 0.24
CA ILE A 85 -14.39 1.88 1.32
C ILE A 85 -14.72 0.69 2.23
N LYS A 86 -13.69 -0.15 2.51
CA LYS A 86 -13.83 -1.33 3.39
C LYS A 86 -12.84 -1.38 4.55
N GLY A 87 -12.06 -0.35 4.73
CA GLY A 87 -11.11 -0.23 5.81
C GLY A 87 -10.03 0.77 5.48
N LEU A 88 -9.06 0.94 6.37
CA LEU A 88 -7.95 1.86 6.26
C LEU A 88 -6.63 1.09 6.18
N HIS A 89 -5.72 1.54 5.33
CA HIS A 89 -4.35 1.08 5.26
C HIS A 89 -3.42 2.19 5.76
N ILE A 90 -2.55 1.91 6.71
CA ILE A 90 -1.57 2.86 7.22
C ILE A 90 -0.15 2.41 6.88
N VAL A 91 0.63 3.35 6.35
CA VAL A 91 2.04 3.18 6.01
C VAL A 91 2.85 4.08 6.94
N SER A 92 3.34 3.58 8.05
CA SER A 92 4.18 4.30 9.01
C SER A 92 3.67 4.21 10.46
N PRO A 93 4.41 4.76 11.42
CA PRO A 93 5.72 5.42 11.32
C PRO A 93 6.91 4.44 11.42
N TYR A 94 6.68 3.15 11.48
CA TYR A 94 7.66 2.11 11.83
C TYR A 94 8.31 1.53 10.57
N LEU A 95 9.03 2.37 9.84
CA LEU A 95 9.69 2.05 8.57
C LEU A 95 11.20 2.25 8.70
N SER A 96 11.99 1.63 7.80
CA SER A 96 13.42 1.86 7.72
C SER A 96 13.73 3.28 7.24
N GLU A 97 14.61 3.99 7.95
CA GLU A 97 15.08 5.32 7.56
C GLU A 97 15.76 5.30 6.19
N ASP A 98 16.54 4.26 5.90
CA ASP A 98 17.26 4.10 4.64
C ASP A 98 16.34 3.91 3.42
N MET A 99 15.09 3.50 3.63
CA MET A 99 14.10 3.22 2.59
C MET A 99 12.98 4.25 2.54
N THR A 100 13.06 5.30 3.33
CA THR A 100 12.04 6.36 3.40
C THR A 100 12.63 7.70 2.97
N LYS A 101 11.75 8.64 2.63
CA LYS A 101 12.16 10.01 2.34
C LYS A 101 12.46 10.74 3.66
N GLU A 102 13.48 11.58 3.68
CA GLU A 102 13.89 12.38 4.87
C GLU A 102 12.76 13.17 5.52
N GLN A 103 11.76 13.56 4.74
CA GLN A 103 10.58 14.29 5.25
C GLN A 103 9.69 13.46 6.19
N TYR A 104 9.82 12.12 6.18
CA TYR A 104 9.04 11.23 7.03
C TYR A 104 9.83 10.92 8.30
N LYS A 105 9.26 11.31 9.44
CA LYS A 105 9.82 10.97 10.76
C LYS A 105 9.50 9.51 11.09
N VAL A 106 10.38 8.62 10.65
CA VAL A 106 10.31 7.19 10.98
C VAL A 106 10.96 6.89 12.31
N LYS A 107 10.54 5.82 12.96
CA LYS A 107 11.01 5.42 14.28
C LYS A 107 10.79 3.93 14.54
N ASN A 108 11.40 3.42 15.61
CA ASN A 108 11.10 2.08 16.08
C ASN A 108 9.68 1.99 16.65
N PRO A 109 9.01 0.82 16.58
CA PRO A 109 7.75 0.57 17.25
C PRO A 109 7.78 0.91 18.75
N ASP A 110 6.87 1.77 19.17
CA ASP A 110 6.67 2.13 20.58
C ASP A 110 5.35 1.55 21.08
N PRO A 111 5.37 0.60 22.04
CA PRO A 111 4.15 0.01 22.59
C PRO A 111 3.18 1.02 23.16
N THR A 112 3.67 2.10 23.77
CA THR A 112 2.80 3.15 24.32
C THR A 112 2.00 3.83 23.22
N GLU A 113 2.63 4.08 22.08
CA GLU A 113 2.00 4.76 20.95
C GLU A 113 1.08 3.85 20.15
N TYR A 114 1.59 2.69 19.69
CA TYR A 114 0.77 1.84 18.82
C TYR A 114 -0.44 1.23 19.55
N ASN A 115 -0.37 0.99 20.86
CA ASN A 115 -1.52 0.54 21.61
C ASN A 115 -2.62 1.61 21.68
N ILE A 116 -2.26 2.89 21.81
CA ILE A 116 -3.23 4.00 21.74
C ILE A 116 -3.94 4.02 20.37
N ILE A 117 -3.19 3.85 19.28
CA ILE A 117 -3.77 3.77 17.95
C ILE A 117 -4.71 2.56 17.85
N LEU A 118 -4.25 1.37 18.25
CA LEU A 118 -5.04 0.13 18.19
C LEU A 118 -6.29 0.13 19.08
N GLU A 119 -6.30 0.92 20.15
CA GLU A 119 -7.46 1.08 21.03
C GLU A 119 -8.48 2.09 20.50
N LYS A 120 -8.01 3.16 19.85
CA LYS A 120 -8.86 4.26 19.39
C LYS A 120 -9.37 4.09 17.96
N THR A 121 -8.77 3.21 17.15
CA THR A 121 -9.14 3.01 15.75
C THR A 121 -10.00 1.77 15.54
N LYS A 122 -10.83 1.78 14.50
CA LYS A 122 -11.78 0.70 14.17
C LYS A 122 -11.67 0.22 12.72
N CYS A 123 -11.19 1.08 11.83
CA CYS A 123 -11.20 0.85 10.39
C CYS A 123 -9.88 0.31 9.85
N ILE A 124 -8.80 0.36 10.61
CA ILE A 124 -7.50 -0.15 10.14
C ILE A 124 -7.62 -1.64 9.83
N LYS A 125 -7.26 -2.00 8.59
CA LYS A 125 -7.22 -3.39 8.10
C LYS A 125 -5.84 -3.84 7.72
N ARG A 126 -4.94 -2.90 7.46
CA ARG A 126 -3.57 -3.15 7.05
C ARG A 126 -2.64 -2.11 7.69
N TRP A 127 -1.49 -2.59 8.19
CA TRP A 127 -0.46 -1.73 8.78
C TRP A 127 0.92 -2.18 8.31
N ASP A 128 1.61 -1.29 7.60
CA ASP A 128 2.93 -1.53 7.07
C ASP A 128 4.02 -1.19 8.10
N ALA A 129 5.02 -2.07 8.22
CA ALA A 129 6.20 -1.83 9.05
C ALA A 129 7.43 -2.58 8.51
N ALA A 130 8.62 -2.16 8.94
CA ALA A 130 9.88 -2.80 8.63
C ALA A 130 10.20 -3.86 9.70
N PRO A 131 10.39 -5.13 9.34
CA PRO A 131 10.53 -6.23 10.31
C PRO A 131 11.85 -6.20 11.08
N GLU A 132 12.92 -5.60 10.52
CA GLU A 132 14.23 -5.48 11.15
C GLU A 132 14.27 -4.50 12.32
N LEU A 133 13.26 -3.63 12.46
CA LEU A 133 13.28 -2.63 13.54
C LEU A 133 13.07 -3.28 14.91
N PRO A 134 13.82 -2.84 15.93
CA PRO A 134 13.60 -3.29 17.31
C PRO A 134 12.14 -3.11 17.73
N GLY A 135 11.51 -4.20 18.18
CA GLY A 135 10.10 -4.21 18.61
C GLY A 135 9.09 -4.58 17.51
N SER A 136 9.47 -4.69 16.23
CA SER A 136 8.57 -5.01 15.13
C SER A 136 7.85 -6.35 15.30
N SER A 137 8.50 -7.38 15.81
CA SER A 137 7.85 -8.67 16.08
C SER A 137 6.77 -8.58 17.17
N VAL A 138 6.92 -7.69 18.14
CA VAL A 138 5.90 -7.43 19.18
C VAL A 138 4.73 -6.64 18.57
N LEU A 139 5.03 -5.63 17.78
CA LEU A 139 4.03 -4.87 17.02
C LEU A 139 3.20 -5.78 16.12
N ALA A 140 3.85 -6.67 15.34
CA ALA A 140 3.15 -7.58 14.43
C ALA A 140 2.12 -8.46 15.16
N LYS A 141 2.49 -9.00 16.32
CA LYS A 141 1.56 -9.77 17.16
C LYS A 141 0.38 -8.92 17.64
N ALA A 142 0.63 -7.71 18.14
CA ALA A 142 -0.42 -6.80 18.60
C ALA A 142 -1.38 -6.39 17.47
N ILE A 143 -0.87 -6.10 16.29
CA ILE A 143 -1.65 -5.80 15.08
C ILE A 143 -2.52 -7.00 14.70
N LYS A 144 -1.92 -8.18 14.63
CA LYS A 144 -2.60 -9.44 14.26
C LYS A 144 -3.72 -9.82 15.24
N GLU A 145 -3.51 -9.63 16.54
CA GLU A 145 -4.51 -9.86 17.59
C GLU A 145 -5.75 -8.98 17.42
N LYS A 146 -5.62 -7.81 16.82
CA LYS A 146 -6.73 -6.91 16.46
C LYS A 146 -7.39 -7.26 15.12
N GLY A 147 -6.95 -8.31 14.43
CA GLY A 147 -7.45 -8.70 13.11
C GLY A 147 -6.99 -7.77 11.99
N ILE A 148 -5.91 -7.04 12.19
CA ILE A 148 -5.27 -6.18 11.21
C ILE A 148 -4.12 -6.97 10.57
N LEU A 149 -3.90 -6.82 9.25
CA LEU A 149 -2.80 -7.44 8.53
C LEU A 149 -1.49 -6.68 8.74
N PRO A 150 -0.48 -7.25 9.42
CA PRO A 150 0.85 -6.68 9.44
C PRO A 150 1.53 -6.93 8.09
N VAL A 151 2.15 -5.90 7.51
CA VAL A 151 2.74 -5.98 6.17
C VAL A 151 4.18 -5.47 6.19
N ILE A 152 5.09 -6.20 5.53
CA ILE A 152 6.47 -5.77 5.35
C ILE A 152 6.53 -4.70 4.26
N SER A 153 7.10 -3.54 4.58
CA SER A 153 7.23 -2.41 3.66
C SER A 153 8.40 -1.51 4.07
N HIS A 154 9.00 -0.81 3.10
CA HIS A 154 10.07 0.16 3.35
C HIS A 154 11.13 -0.35 4.34
N THR A 155 11.82 -1.41 3.96
CA THR A 155 12.66 -2.23 4.82
C THR A 155 14.04 -2.45 4.21
N ILE A 156 15.03 -2.67 5.05
CA ILE A 156 16.37 -3.16 4.65
C ILE A 156 16.60 -4.62 5.09
N ALA A 157 15.55 -5.30 5.54
CA ALA A 157 15.62 -6.64 6.10
C ALA A 157 16.22 -7.65 5.11
N GLU A 158 17.07 -8.52 5.63
CA GLU A 158 17.58 -9.73 5.00
C GLU A 158 16.74 -10.94 5.43
N TYR A 159 17.07 -12.13 4.94
CA TYR A 159 16.27 -13.33 5.15
C TYR A 159 15.92 -13.64 6.60
N LYS A 160 16.88 -13.44 7.50
CA LYS A 160 16.67 -13.72 8.92
C LYS A 160 15.58 -12.84 9.53
N GLU A 161 15.67 -11.53 9.31
CA GLU A 161 14.68 -10.58 9.84
C GLU A 161 13.31 -10.77 9.19
N VAL A 162 13.27 -11.09 7.88
CA VAL A 162 12.01 -11.38 7.18
C VAL A 162 11.37 -12.65 7.72
N LEU A 163 12.15 -13.71 7.99
CA LEU A 163 11.65 -14.96 8.54
C LEU A 163 11.12 -14.77 9.97
N GLU A 164 11.88 -14.10 10.83
CA GLU A 164 11.45 -13.75 12.19
C GLU A 164 10.16 -12.90 12.17
N GLY A 165 10.09 -11.95 11.23
CA GLY A 165 8.90 -11.15 10.99
C GLY A 165 7.70 -11.99 10.54
N PHE A 166 7.91 -12.93 9.62
CA PHE A 166 6.87 -13.85 9.15
C PHE A 166 6.31 -14.70 10.29
N GLU A 167 7.17 -15.27 11.12
CA GLU A 167 6.75 -16.04 12.29
C GLU A 167 5.99 -15.18 13.32
N ALA A 168 6.32 -13.89 13.41
CA ALA A 168 5.60 -12.93 14.25
C ALA A 168 4.24 -12.50 13.69
N GLY A 169 4.02 -12.65 12.38
CA GLY A 169 2.73 -12.35 11.75
C GLY A 169 2.76 -11.49 10.49
N PHE A 170 3.91 -10.99 10.04
CA PHE A 170 4.07 -10.32 8.76
C PHE A 170 3.96 -11.31 7.60
N THR A 171 2.75 -11.65 7.19
CA THR A 171 2.50 -12.66 6.17
C THR A 171 2.33 -12.12 4.75
N HIS A 172 2.48 -10.79 4.61
CA HIS A 172 2.37 -10.08 3.34
C HIS A 172 3.49 -9.07 3.18
N THR A 173 3.95 -8.87 1.93
CA THR A 173 4.96 -7.87 1.58
C THR A 173 4.38 -6.89 0.58
N ALA A 174 4.42 -5.60 0.90
CA ALA A 174 3.96 -4.54 0.02
C ALA A 174 4.93 -4.31 -1.14
N GLN A 175 4.38 -4.02 -2.32
CA GLN A 175 5.08 -3.45 -3.47
C GLN A 175 6.44 -4.10 -3.73
N LEU A 176 6.50 -5.41 -3.90
CA LEU A 176 7.73 -6.18 -4.08
C LEU A 176 8.68 -5.52 -5.10
N TYR A 177 9.95 -5.42 -4.78
CA TYR A 177 11.03 -4.67 -5.43
C TYR A 177 11.04 -3.14 -5.20
N ASN A 178 10.01 -2.57 -4.56
CA ASN A 178 10.02 -1.15 -4.20
C ASN A 178 10.37 -0.96 -2.73
N ALA A 179 11.24 0.01 -2.45
CA ALA A 179 11.68 0.37 -1.10
C ALA A 179 12.08 -0.84 -0.24
N MET A 180 12.80 -1.79 -0.86
CA MET A 180 13.37 -2.97 -0.21
C MET A 180 14.56 -3.52 -0.98
N PRO A 181 15.55 -4.17 -0.32
CA PRO A 181 16.70 -4.74 -0.99
C PRO A 181 16.32 -6.05 -1.71
N GLY A 182 16.90 -6.23 -2.90
CA GLY A 182 17.12 -7.55 -3.48
C GLY A 182 18.53 -8.03 -3.21
N PHE A 183 18.96 -9.05 -3.95
CA PHE A 183 20.32 -9.57 -3.91
C PHE A 183 21.36 -8.45 -4.02
N HIS A 184 22.25 -8.39 -3.05
CA HIS A 184 23.24 -7.31 -2.96
C HIS A 184 24.59 -7.78 -2.42
N LYS A 185 25.54 -6.86 -2.35
CA LYS A 185 26.87 -7.11 -1.80
C LYS A 185 27.11 -6.21 -0.61
N LYS A 186 27.67 -6.79 0.47
CA LYS A 186 28.31 -6.07 1.56
C LYS A 186 29.81 -6.44 1.51
N ARG A 187 30.65 -5.49 1.10
CA ARG A 187 32.07 -5.72 0.77
C ARG A 187 32.22 -6.80 -0.32
N GLU A 188 32.97 -7.87 -0.07
CA GLU A 188 33.19 -9.02 -0.98
C GLU A 188 32.10 -10.08 -0.91
N TYR A 189 31.26 -10.09 0.13
CA TYR A 189 30.23 -11.10 0.34
C TYR A 189 28.90 -10.75 -0.32
N LYS A 190 28.14 -11.78 -0.63
CA LYS A 190 26.82 -11.68 -1.26
C LYS A 190 25.75 -11.98 -0.22
N TYR A 191 24.67 -11.22 -0.27
CA TYR A 191 23.53 -11.35 0.64
C TYR A 191 22.24 -11.36 -0.16
N GLU A 192 21.30 -12.12 0.31
CA GLU A 192 19.90 -12.02 -0.10
C GLU A 192 19.26 -10.80 0.55
N GLY A 193 18.25 -10.26 -0.12
CA GLY A 193 17.44 -9.19 0.45
C GLY A 193 16.02 -9.66 0.75
N THR A 194 15.15 -8.71 1.03
CA THR A 194 13.73 -8.96 1.26
C THR A 194 13.06 -9.64 0.07
N VAL A 195 13.47 -9.29 -1.17
CA VAL A 195 12.90 -9.89 -2.39
C VAL A 195 13.11 -11.41 -2.44
N GLU A 196 14.33 -11.87 -2.24
CA GLU A 196 14.66 -13.29 -2.23
C GLU A 196 14.00 -14.00 -1.05
N SER A 197 13.91 -13.32 0.08
CA SER A 197 13.23 -13.85 1.28
C SER A 197 11.75 -14.13 1.02
N VAL A 198 11.05 -13.22 0.35
CA VAL A 198 9.65 -13.41 -0.08
C VAL A 198 9.51 -14.64 -0.98
N TYR A 199 10.47 -14.88 -1.87
CA TYR A 199 10.45 -16.04 -2.74
C TYR A 199 10.71 -17.37 -2.01
N LEU A 200 11.57 -17.34 -0.99
CA LEU A 200 11.93 -18.53 -0.21
C LEU A 200 10.88 -18.93 0.82
N ILE A 201 10.09 -17.97 1.30
CA ILE A 201 9.00 -18.24 2.25
C ILE A 201 7.72 -18.52 1.45
N ASP A 202 7.42 -19.79 1.24
CA ASP A 202 6.33 -20.23 0.37
C ASP A 202 4.98 -19.59 0.73
N ASP A 203 4.67 -19.47 2.02
CA ASP A 203 3.38 -18.94 2.49
C ASP A 203 3.29 -17.40 2.57
N MET A 204 4.38 -16.71 2.31
CA MET A 204 4.33 -15.26 2.21
C MET A 204 3.63 -14.80 0.93
N THR A 205 2.63 -13.97 1.07
CA THR A 205 1.96 -13.31 -0.04
C THR A 205 2.64 -11.97 -0.37
N THR A 206 2.44 -11.47 -1.57
CA THR A 206 3.03 -10.20 -1.99
C THR A 206 2.16 -9.46 -2.99
N GLU A 207 2.47 -8.19 -3.20
CA GLU A 207 1.85 -7.36 -4.23
C GLU A 207 2.91 -6.69 -5.10
N VAL A 208 2.56 -6.39 -6.35
CA VAL A 208 3.42 -5.68 -7.31
C VAL A 208 2.68 -4.54 -7.99
N ILE A 209 3.41 -3.47 -8.31
CA ILE A 209 2.92 -2.39 -9.16
C ILE A 209 3.19 -2.77 -10.61
N ALA A 210 2.13 -3.07 -11.37
CA ALA A 210 2.21 -3.56 -12.75
C ALA A 210 1.87 -2.47 -13.79
N ASP A 211 2.25 -1.23 -13.55
CA ASP A 211 1.99 -0.06 -14.40
C ASP A 211 2.91 0.03 -15.64
N GLY A 212 3.78 -0.94 -15.84
CA GLY A 212 4.76 -0.96 -16.94
C GLY A 212 5.92 0.05 -16.77
N LYS A 213 6.04 0.66 -15.59
CA LYS A 213 7.08 1.65 -15.25
C LYS A 213 7.92 1.22 -14.05
N HIS A 214 7.28 0.74 -12.97
CA HIS A 214 7.97 0.30 -11.77
C HIS A 214 8.74 -0.99 -12.01
N LEU A 215 8.14 -1.97 -12.68
CA LEU A 215 8.77 -3.26 -12.95
C LEU A 215 8.70 -3.60 -14.44
N PRO A 216 9.82 -4.10 -15.04
CA PRO A 216 9.77 -4.63 -16.38
C PRO A 216 8.95 -5.93 -16.44
N ALA A 217 8.32 -6.19 -17.58
CA ALA A 217 7.46 -7.35 -17.79
C ALA A 217 8.17 -8.70 -17.47
N THR A 218 9.49 -8.76 -17.66
CA THR A 218 10.30 -9.96 -17.32
C THR A 218 10.33 -10.23 -15.82
N ILE A 219 10.41 -9.20 -14.99
CA ILE A 219 10.36 -9.32 -13.53
C ILE A 219 8.93 -9.67 -13.07
N LEU A 220 7.90 -9.04 -13.63
CA LEU A 220 6.51 -9.41 -13.33
C LEU A 220 6.24 -10.89 -13.63
N ARG A 221 6.76 -11.40 -14.78
CA ARG A 221 6.68 -12.83 -15.10
C ARG A 221 7.45 -13.71 -14.12
N LEU A 222 8.60 -13.27 -13.62
CA LEU A 222 9.39 -14.00 -12.62
C LEU A 222 8.61 -14.12 -11.32
N VAL A 223 8.07 -13.01 -10.81
CA VAL A 223 7.23 -13.00 -9.59
C VAL A 223 6.05 -13.95 -9.74
N TYR A 224 5.31 -13.84 -10.85
CA TYR A 224 4.18 -14.72 -11.13
C TYR A 224 4.56 -16.19 -11.20
N LYS A 225 5.71 -16.53 -11.82
CA LYS A 225 6.19 -17.92 -11.90
C LYS A 225 6.53 -18.51 -10.54
N ILE A 226 7.03 -17.71 -9.62
CA ILE A 226 7.45 -18.18 -8.29
C ILE A 226 6.27 -18.21 -7.32
N LYS A 227 5.49 -17.12 -7.25
CA LYS A 227 4.40 -16.99 -6.25
C LYS A 227 3.05 -17.51 -6.72
N GLY A 228 2.82 -17.56 -8.03
CA GLY A 228 1.53 -17.99 -8.58
C GLY A 228 0.41 -16.97 -8.34
N VAL A 229 -0.80 -17.31 -8.82
CA VAL A 229 -1.98 -16.45 -8.73
C VAL A 229 -2.51 -16.32 -7.29
N GLU A 230 -2.33 -17.34 -6.48
CA GLU A 230 -2.89 -17.41 -5.11
C GLU A 230 -2.13 -16.52 -4.10
N LYS A 231 -0.88 -16.16 -4.42
CA LYS A 231 0.02 -15.45 -3.48
C LYS A 231 0.52 -14.12 -4.03
N LEU A 232 -0.04 -13.67 -5.14
CA LEU A 232 0.35 -12.42 -5.81
C LEU A 232 -0.86 -11.54 -6.07
N ALA A 233 -0.82 -10.30 -5.59
CA ALA A 233 -1.80 -9.27 -5.90
C ALA A 233 -1.21 -8.19 -6.81
N LEU A 234 -2.07 -7.53 -7.59
CA LEU A 234 -1.71 -6.34 -8.36
C LEU A 234 -2.23 -5.11 -7.63
N VAL A 235 -1.40 -4.09 -7.50
CA VAL A 235 -1.75 -2.81 -6.89
C VAL A 235 -1.33 -1.66 -7.80
N THR A 236 -2.02 -0.54 -7.67
CA THR A 236 -1.65 0.68 -8.36
C THR A 236 -0.65 1.52 -7.56
N ALA A 237 -0.77 1.56 -6.23
CA ALA A 237 -0.09 2.53 -5.37
C ALA A 237 -0.27 3.97 -5.89
N ALA A 238 -1.50 4.25 -6.35
CA ALA A 238 -1.86 5.48 -7.03
C ALA A 238 -1.68 6.71 -6.13
N LEU A 239 -0.93 7.70 -6.61
CA LEU A 239 -0.72 8.98 -5.94
C LEU A 239 -1.83 9.98 -6.29
N ALA A 240 -1.79 11.18 -5.70
CA ALA A 240 -2.71 12.29 -5.97
C ALA A 240 -2.87 12.60 -7.47
N TYR A 241 -1.84 12.41 -8.25
CA TYR A 241 -1.81 12.71 -9.68
C TYR A 241 -2.32 11.59 -10.61
N ALA A 242 -2.86 10.51 -10.05
CA ALA A 242 -3.58 9.50 -10.83
C ALA A 242 -4.90 10.09 -11.35
N ASP A 243 -5.23 9.79 -12.60
CA ASP A 243 -6.45 10.32 -13.27
C ASP A 243 -6.59 11.85 -13.15
N TYR A 244 -5.47 12.59 -13.25
CA TYR A 244 -5.40 14.03 -13.06
C TYR A 244 -4.89 14.73 -14.32
N ASP A 245 -5.71 15.62 -14.87
CA ASP A 245 -5.43 16.38 -16.09
C ASP A 245 -4.81 17.78 -15.82
N GLY A 246 -4.64 18.15 -14.55
CA GLY A 246 -4.09 19.44 -14.15
C GLY A 246 -2.56 19.45 -14.11
N GLU A 247 -2.01 20.62 -13.83
CA GLU A 247 -0.58 20.77 -13.60
C GLU A 247 -0.18 20.28 -12.20
N VAL A 248 0.98 19.66 -12.10
CA VAL A 248 1.55 19.26 -10.80
C VAL A 248 1.80 20.53 -9.98
N ASN A 249 1.36 20.53 -8.71
CA ASN A 249 1.57 21.64 -7.81
C ASN A 249 3.08 21.97 -7.74
N PRO A 250 3.51 23.21 -8.05
CA PRO A 250 4.92 23.60 -8.01
C PRO A 250 5.59 23.41 -6.66
N GLU A 251 4.82 23.46 -5.55
CA GLU A 251 5.30 23.24 -4.19
C GLU A 251 5.59 21.76 -3.89
N ASP A 252 4.99 20.84 -4.65
CA ASP A 252 5.29 19.42 -4.51
C ASP A 252 6.68 19.12 -5.07
N ASN A 253 7.44 18.36 -4.30
CA ASN A 253 8.78 17.93 -4.72
C ASN A 253 8.74 16.79 -5.75
N VAL A 254 7.78 16.86 -6.70
CA VAL A 254 7.59 15.83 -7.74
C VAL A 254 7.31 16.47 -9.11
N TYR A 255 7.46 15.64 -10.15
CA TYR A 255 7.04 15.97 -11.52
C TYR A 255 6.59 14.69 -12.24
N ILE A 256 5.76 14.84 -13.26
CA ILE A 256 5.30 13.72 -14.09
C ILE A 256 6.12 13.66 -15.38
N GLU A 257 6.69 12.51 -15.66
CA GLU A 257 7.41 12.25 -16.91
C GLU A 257 7.18 10.80 -17.35
N ASN A 258 6.88 10.61 -18.63
CA ASN A 258 6.64 9.29 -19.24
C ASN A 258 5.57 8.44 -18.52
N GLY A 259 4.53 9.08 -17.96
CA GLY A 259 3.41 8.40 -17.29
C GLY A 259 3.75 7.85 -15.90
N VAL A 260 4.72 8.46 -15.21
CA VAL A 260 5.06 8.11 -13.83
C VAL A 260 5.45 9.38 -13.06
N CYS A 261 5.19 9.40 -11.77
CA CYS A 261 5.57 10.49 -10.87
C CYS A 261 7.00 10.28 -10.36
N LYS A 262 7.86 11.30 -10.51
CA LYS A 262 9.27 11.29 -10.12
C LYS A 262 9.55 12.34 -9.06
N VAL A 263 10.52 12.10 -8.19
CA VAL A 263 10.98 13.08 -7.19
C VAL A 263 11.98 14.05 -7.85
N LYS A 264 11.80 15.36 -7.62
CA LYS A 264 12.72 16.39 -8.11
C LYS A 264 14.12 16.22 -7.49
N GLY A 265 15.16 16.37 -8.29
CA GLY A 265 16.56 16.40 -7.82
C GLY A 265 17.18 15.03 -7.49
N VAL A 266 16.43 13.93 -7.56
CA VAL A 266 16.92 12.58 -7.31
C VAL A 266 16.42 11.61 -8.38
N ASN A 267 17.13 10.49 -8.54
CA ASN A 267 16.77 9.49 -9.55
C ASN A 267 15.85 8.41 -8.96
N HIS A 268 14.71 8.83 -8.38
CA HIS A 268 13.73 7.94 -7.77
C HIS A 268 12.32 8.22 -8.27
N LEU A 269 11.53 7.15 -8.40
CA LEU A 269 10.10 7.27 -8.60
C LEU A 269 9.44 7.75 -7.31
N ALA A 270 8.47 8.66 -7.42
CA ALA A 270 7.64 9.07 -6.31
C ALA A 270 6.52 8.05 -6.06
N GLY A 271 6.02 7.43 -7.11
CA GLY A 271 4.98 6.43 -7.11
C GLY A 271 4.24 6.38 -8.45
N SER A 272 3.20 5.56 -8.52
CA SER A 272 2.39 5.37 -9.72
C SER A 272 1.32 6.45 -9.88
N ILE A 273 0.94 6.70 -11.14
CA ILE A 273 -0.26 7.47 -11.51
C ILE A 273 -1.26 6.59 -12.26
N ALA A 274 -1.10 5.27 -12.21
CA ALA A 274 -2.07 4.32 -12.74
C ALA A 274 -3.31 4.24 -11.82
N THR A 275 -4.47 3.97 -12.41
CA THR A 275 -5.75 3.78 -11.73
C THR A 275 -6.27 2.37 -11.91
#